data_cb4c3212049964fd57ee0b345d2f44b6
#
_entry.id   cb4c3212049964fd57ee0b345d2f44b6
#
_cell.length_a   1.000
_cell.length_b   1.000
_cell.length_c   1.000
_cell.angle_alpha   90.00
_cell.angle_beta   90.00
_cell.angle_gamma   90.00
#
_symmetry.space_group_name_H-M   'P 1'
#
loop_
_entity.id
_entity.type
_entity.pdbx_description
1 polymer ?
#
loop_
_entity_poly.entity_id
_entity_poly.type
_entity_poly.pdbx_seq_one_letter_code
_entity_poly.pdbx_strand_id
1 'polypeptide(L)'
;MDNKWREIWNRRKPVTGGLTGDWEHVYLELKRLNGYDVMEGGISLDAWLELDAEIQQRLHLTHGGRVFEVGCGAGANLYLLQRAGITVGGTDYAEGLVAIARTVLPHAAELYAGEADAIDTAQKYDAVFTNGVLHYLPDLGYAEHVLLRMLEKTTGAIGLIDVHDRDREEDFHAYRRSVIPDYDGRYKGLSNLFFPRSFFEDFARAHDMRIVFTPMQLRGYWNAPFVFNCFMYRE
;
A
#
# COMPACT_ATOMS: atom_id res chain seq x y z
N MET A 1 -1.71 -11.01 -19.14
CA MET A 1 -0.33 -10.47 -19.21
C MET A 1 0.55 -11.21 -18.21
N ASP A 2 1.76 -11.53 -18.61
CA ASP A 2 2.74 -12.19 -17.73
C ASP A 2 3.19 -11.16 -16.68
N ASN A 3 2.59 -11.20 -15.49
CA ASN A 3 2.86 -10.21 -14.44
C ASN A 3 4.10 -10.66 -13.65
N LYS A 4 5.29 -10.28 -14.14
CA LYS A 4 6.56 -10.59 -13.49
C LYS A 4 6.61 -10.12 -12.02
N TRP A 5 5.92 -9.05 -11.67
CA TRP A 5 5.81 -8.59 -10.29
C TRP A 5 5.10 -9.63 -9.40
N ARG A 6 4.03 -10.27 -9.90
CA ARG A 6 3.32 -11.34 -9.16
C ARG A 6 4.25 -12.50 -8.80
N GLU A 7 5.11 -12.93 -9.71
CA GLU A 7 6.08 -13.98 -9.42
C GLU A 7 7.07 -13.57 -8.33
N ILE A 8 7.57 -12.33 -8.39
CA ILE A 8 8.50 -11.78 -7.40
C ILE A 8 7.85 -11.78 -6.01
N TRP A 9 6.62 -11.29 -5.90
CA TRP A 9 5.91 -11.20 -4.64
C TRP A 9 5.52 -12.58 -4.08
N ASN A 10 5.07 -13.52 -4.90
CA ASN A 10 4.73 -14.89 -4.48
C ASN A 10 5.93 -15.70 -3.97
N ARG A 11 7.16 -15.33 -4.32
CA ARG A 11 8.37 -16.03 -3.84
C ARG A 11 8.82 -15.59 -2.44
N ARG A 12 8.26 -14.52 -1.88
CA ARG A 12 8.66 -14.02 -0.57
C ARG A 12 8.20 -14.95 0.55
N LYS A 13 9.10 -15.18 1.50
CA LYS A 13 8.85 -16.04 2.66
C LYS A 13 9.41 -15.39 3.93
N PRO A 14 8.77 -15.60 5.10
CA PRO A 14 9.33 -15.14 6.35
C PRO A 14 10.65 -15.87 6.64
N VAL A 15 11.54 -15.20 7.37
CA VAL A 15 12.71 -15.86 7.95
C VAL A 15 12.26 -16.80 9.07
N THR A 16 13.08 -17.80 9.39
CA THR A 16 12.78 -18.73 10.49
C THR A 16 12.56 -17.96 11.79
N GLY A 17 11.39 -18.14 12.41
CA GLY A 17 11.01 -17.41 13.61
C GLY A 17 10.56 -15.95 13.38
N GLY A 18 10.58 -15.43 12.15
CA GLY A 18 10.24 -14.03 11.86
C GLY A 18 8.81 -13.61 12.20
N LEU A 19 7.89 -14.58 12.30
CA LEU A 19 6.49 -14.33 12.69
C LEU A 19 6.19 -14.76 14.14
N THR A 20 7.23 -14.92 14.97
CA THR A 20 7.12 -15.27 16.39
C THR A 20 7.87 -14.22 17.24
N GLY A 21 7.51 -14.13 18.52
CA GLY A 21 8.11 -13.15 19.43
C GLY A 21 7.19 -11.98 19.74
N ASP A 22 7.78 -10.82 20.04
CA ASP A 22 7.01 -9.61 20.29
C ASP A 22 6.42 -9.03 19.00
N TRP A 23 5.46 -8.10 19.17
CA TRP A 23 4.73 -7.52 18.06
C TRP A 23 5.62 -6.65 17.15
N GLU A 24 6.67 -6.03 17.68
CA GLU A 24 7.59 -5.15 16.94
C GLU A 24 8.40 -5.97 15.94
N HIS A 25 8.93 -7.10 16.41
CA HIS A 25 9.66 -8.04 15.57
C HIS A 25 8.77 -8.59 14.44
N VAL A 26 7.56 -9.05 14.78
CA VAL A 26 6.59 -9.54 13.78
C VAL A 26 6.26 -8.44 12.77
N TYR A 27 5.98 -7.23 13.23
CA TYR A 27 5.65 -6.10 12.35
C TYR A 27 6.78 -5.77 11.37
N LEU A 28 8.02 -5.69 11.84
CA LEU A 28 9.18 -5.41 10.99
C LEU A 28 9.40 -6.54 9.96
N GLU A 29 9.21 -7.80 10.34
CA GLU A 29 9.26 -8.89 9.38
C GLU A 29 8.16 -8.79 8.32
N LEU A 30 6.94 -8.39 8.68
CA LEU A 30 5.86 -8.14 7.73
C LEU A 30 6.21 -6.99 6.77
N LYS A 31 6.84 -5.91 7.26
CA LYS A 31 7.35 -4.81 6.41
C LYS A 31 8.43 -5.29 5.45
N ARG A 32 9.36 -6.14 5.91
CA ARG A 32 10.37 -6.76 5.06
C ARG A 32 9.74 -7.63 3.96
N LEU A 33 8.72 -8.41 4.30
CA LEU A 33 7.96 -9.22 3.35
C LEU A 33 7.24 -8.35 2.30
N ASN A 34 6.74 -7.19 2.70
CA ASN A 34 6.15 -6.19 1.82
C ASN A 34 7.18 -5.35 1.04
N GLY A 35 8.47 -5.70 1.12
CA GLY A 35 9.51 -5.12 0.27
C GLY A 35 10.27 -3.94 0.82
N TYR A 36 10.00 -3.54 2.05
CA TYR A 36 10.70 -2.43 2.67
C TYR A 36 12.03 -2.87 3.32
N ASP A 37 13.00 -1.95 3.34
CA ASP A 37 14.24 -2.15 4.06
C ASP A 37 14.03 -1.82 5.54
N VAL A 38 14.18 -2.84 6.38
CA VAL A 38 14.04 -2.77 7.83
C VAL A 38 15.33 -3.20 8.55
N MET A 39 16.43 -3.36 7.80
CA MET A 39 17.74 -3.69 8.35
C MET A 39 18.35 -2.47 9.07
N GLU A 40 19.46 -2.68 9.77
CA GLU A 40 20.20 -1.59 10.40
C GLU A 40 20.57 -0.51 9.38
N GLY A 41 20.20 0.75 9.67
CA GLY A 41 20.31 1.87 8.74
C GLY A 41 19.14 2.04 7.75
N GLY A 42 18.15 1.12 7.75
CA GLY A 42 16.89 1.24 7.02
C GLY A 42 15.84 2.07 7.76
N ILE A 43 14.58 1.86 7.44
CA ILE A 43 13.47 2.60 8.06
C ILE A 43 13.23 2.09 9.48
N SER A 44 13.31 2.99 10.46
CA SER A 44 13.14 2.65 11.87
C SER A 44 11.67 2.31 12.23
N LEU A 45 11.47 1.57 13.30
CA LEU A 45 10.14 1.28 13.83
C LEU A 45 9.36 2.57 14.13
N ASP A 46 9.99 3.55 14.78
CA ASP A 46 9.35 4.84 15.11
C ASP A 46 8.84 5.57 13.86
N ALA A 47 9.64 5.55 12.77
CA ALA A 47 9.22 6.15 11.51
C ALA A 47 7.99 5.44 10.90
N TRP A 48 7.91 4.12 11.04
CA TRP A 48 6.73 3.35 10.63
C TRP A 48 5.51 3.66 11.48
N LEU A 49 5.67 3.79 12.79
CA LEU A 49 4.58 4.13 13.70
C LEU A 49 4.05 5.55 13.46
N GLU A 50 4.93 6.50 13.13
CA GLU A 50 4.55 7.86 12.73
C GLU A 50 3.71 7.85 11.44
N LEU A 51 4.13 7.09 10.42
CA LEU A 51 3.35 6.94 9.19
C LEU A 51 1.98 6.28 9.44
N ASP A 52 1.94 5.22 10.27
CA ASP A 52 0.69 4.55 10.63
C ASP A 52 -0.27 5.52 11.35
N ALA A 53 0.24 6.32 12.28
CA ALA A 53 -0.55 7.35 12.98
C ALA A 53 -1.09 8.42 12.01
N GLU A 54 -0.28 8.86 11.01
CA GLU A 54 -0.76 9.76 9.96
C GLU A 54 -1.88 9.12 9.14
N ILE A 55 -1.71 7.86 8.71
CA ILE A 55 -2.74 7.13 7.95
C ILE A 55 -4.04 7.03 8.74
N GLN A 56 -3.97 6.64 10.02
CA GLN A 56 -5.16 6.56 10.88
C GLN A 56 -5.85 7.91 11.02
N GLN A 57 -5.09 8.99 11.27
CA GLN A 57 -5.63 10.33 11.39
C GLN A 57 -6.29 10.81 10.09
N ARG A 58 -5.62 10.62 8.95
CA ARG A 58 -6.10 11.04 7.63
C ARG A 58 -7.34 10.26 7.18
N LEU A 59 -7.41 8.98 7.50
CA LEU A 59 -8.56 8.13 7.19
C LEU A 59 -9.68 8.21 8.24
N HIS A 60 -9.53 9.06 9.25
CA HIS A 60 -10.46 9.23 10.36
C HIS A 60 -10.75 7.92 11.10
N LEU A 61 -9.77 7.02 11.16
CA LEU A 61 -9.91 5.72 11.82
C LEU A 61 -9.83 5.89 13.35
N THR A 62 -10.79 5.30 14.03
CA THR A 62 -10.86 5.25 15.49
C THR A 62 -11.07 3.82 15.95
N HIS A 63 -10.86 3.55 17.24
CA HIS A 63 -11.17 2.25 17.83
C HIS A 63 -12.62 1.82 17.51
N GLY A 64 -12.79 0.59 17.05
CA GLY A 64 -14.05 0.05 16.58
C GLY A 64 -14.41 0.37 15.13
N GLY A 65 -13.67 1.25 14.47
CA GLY A 65 -13.81 1.54 13.05
C GLY A 65 -13.41 0.36 12.17
N ARG A 66 -13.66 0.47 10.87
CA ARG A 66 -13.44 -0.58 9.86
C ARG A 66 -12.58 -0.05 8.72
N VAL A 67 -11.54 -0.79 8.33
CA VAL A 67 -10.66 -0.41 7.23
C VAL A 67 -10.35 -1.60 6.32
N PHE A 68 -10.24 -1.33 5.01
CA PHE A 68 -9.84 -2.33 4.02
C PHE A 68 -8.60 -1.87 3.26
N GLU A 69 -7.61 -2.76 3.10
CA GLU A 69 -6.40 -2.47 2.33
C GLU A 69 -6.38 -3.24 1.01
N VAL A 70 -6.23 -2.51 -0.10
CA VAL A 70 -6.00 -3.07 -1.43
C VAL A 70 -4.51 -3.21 -1.65
N GLY A 71 -4.04 -4.43 -1.91
CA GLY A 71 -2.61 -4.74 -1.98
C GLY A 71 -1.98 -4.85 -0.59
N CYS A 72 -2.62 -5.58 0.33
CA CYS A 72 -2.18 -5.67 1.73
C CYS A 72 -0.88 -6.48 1.92
N GLY A 73 -0.43 -7.21 0.90
CA GLY A 73 0.74 -8.06 0.99
C GLY A 73 0.66 -9.05 2.16
N ALA A 74 1.71 -9.08 2.99
CA ALA A 74 1.77 -9.89 4.21
C ALA A 74 0.97 -9.30 5.39
N GLY A 75 0.22 -8.21 5.19
CA GLY A 75 -0.67 -7.62 6.17
C GLY A 75 -0.01 -6.67 7.18
N ALA A 76 1.14 -6.09 6.86
CA ALA A 76 1.91 -5.26 7.80
C ALA A 76 1.09 -4.09 8.37
N ASN A 77 0.44 -3.28 7.52
CA ASN A 77 -0.36 -2.14 7.98
C ASN A 77 -1.59 -2.64 8.76
N LEU A 78 -2.27 -3.65 8.24
CA LEU A 78 -3.45 -4.24 8.89
C LEU A 78 -3.12 -4.81 10.27
N TYR A 79 -1.91 -5.32 10.47
CA TYR A 79 -1.45 -5.84 11.75
C TYR A 79 -1.42 -4.76 12.84
N LEU A 80 -0.89 -3.57 12.55
CA LEU A 80 -0.93 -2.44 13.49
C LEU A 80 -2.36 -1.93 13.72
N LEU A 81 -3.13 -1.77 12.65
CA LEU A 81 -4.51 -1.29 12.74
C LEU A 81 -5.41 -2.23 13.55
N GLN A 82 -5.27 -3.55 13.39
CA GLN A 82 -5.98 -4.52 14.22
C GLN A 82 -5.58 -4.43 15.70
N ARG A 83 -4.29 -4.19 16.00
CA ARG A 83 -3.80 -3.97 17.38
C ARG A 83 -4.34 -2.68 17.99
N ALA A 84 -4.63 -1.67 17.17
CA ALA A 84 -5.29 -0.44 17.59
C ALA A 84 -6.83 -0.59 17.79
N GLY A 85 -7.35 -1.82 17.65
CA GLY A 85 -8.78 -2.10 17.83
C GLY A 85 -9.65 -1.75 16.64
N ILE A 86 -9.05 -1.68 15.44
CA ILE A 86 -9.76 -1.44 14.17
C ILE A 86 -10.07 -2.80 13.53
N THR A 87 -11.27 -2.96 13.02
CA THR A 87 -11.66 -4.13 12.23
C THR A 87 -11.04 -4.02 10.84
N VAL A 88 -10.19 -4.99 10.48
CA VAL A 88 -9.44 -4.95 9.24
C VAL A 88 -9.95 -5.94 8.20
N GLY A 89 -9.81 -5.60 6.93
CA GLY A 89 -9.95 -6.49 5.79
C GLY A 89 -8.88 -6.15 4.74
N GLY A 90 -8.64 -7.05 3.80
CA GLY A 90 -7.66 -6.78 2.76
C GLY A 90 -7.65 -7.81 1.63
N THR A 91 -7.04 -7.40 0.54
CA THR A 91 -6.76 -8.28 -0.61
C THR A 91 -5.36 -8.01 -1.14
N ASP A 92 -4.75 -9.04 -1.69
CA ASP A 92 -3.53 -8.94 -2.48
C ASP A 92 -3.56 -9.99 -3.59
N TYR A 93 -2.93 -9.70 -4.73
CA TYR A 93 -2.86 -10.67 -5.83
C TYR A 93 -1.82 -11.79 -5.60
N ALA A 94 -0.90 -11.60 -4.64
CA ALA A 94 0.12 -12.57 -4.26
C ALA A 94 -0.42 -13.52 -3.19
N GLU A 95 -0.95 -14.68 -3.59
CA GLU A 95 -1.55 -15.68 -2.69
C GLU A 95 -0.59 -16.10 -1.55
N GLY A 96 0.72 -16.18 -1.84
CA GLY A 96 1.73 -16.51 -0.83
C GLY A 96 1.82 -15.47 0.29
N LEU A 97 1.67 -14.18 -0.03
CA LEU A 97 1.66 -13.11 0.97
C LEU A 97 0.34 -13.10 1.76
N VAL A 98 -0.80 -13.30 1.09
CA VAL A 98 -2.11 -13.42 1.76
C VAL A 98 -2.13 -14.60 2.73
N ALA A 99 -1.50 -15.72 2.38
CA ALA A 99 -1.39 -16.87 3.29
C ALA A 99 -0.61 -16.49 4.56
N ILE A 100 0.46 -15.67 4.43
CA ILE A 100 1.19 -15.14 5.60
C ILE A 100 0.28 -14.18 6.40
N ALA A 101 -0.38 -13.23 5.72
CA ALA A 101 -1.28 -12.29 6.38
C ALA A 101 -2.36 -13.00 7.23
N ARG A 102 -2.94 -14.09 6.72
CA ARG A 102 -3.92 -14.91 7.48
C ARG A 102 -3.37 -15.49 8.78
N THR A 103 -2.07 -15.77 8.87
CA THR A 103 -1.47 -16.31 10.10
C THR A 103 -1.34 -15.26 11.21
N VAL A 104 -1.17 -13.99 10.85
CA VAL A 104 -0.97 -12.87 11.79
C VAL A 104 -2.23 -12.04 12.02
N LEU A 105 -3.26 -12.21 11.19
CA LEU A 105 -4.55 -11.52 11.24
C LEU A 105 -5.73 -12.49 11.39
N PRO A 106 -5.77 -13.30 12.45
CA PRO A 106 -6.80 -14.34 12.61
C PRO A 106 -8.22 -13.79 12.78
N HIS A 107 -8.35 -12.49 13.08
CA HIS A 107 -9.62 -11.81 13.29
C HIS A 107 -9.97 -10.80 12.17
N ALA A 108 -9.28 -10.85 11.01
CA ALA A 108 -9.64 -10.05 9.87
C ALA A 108 -11.07 -10.39 9.41
N ALA A 109 -11.87 -9.36 9.12
CA ALA A 109 -13.26 -9.55 8.70
C ALA A 109 -13.36 -10.21 7.32
N GLU A 110 -12.41 -9.90 6.44
CA GLU A 110 -12.19 -10.58 5.17
C GLU A 110 -10.71 -10.47 4.79
N LEU A 111 -10.15 -11.54 4.22
CA LEU A 111 -8.76 -11.54 3.75
C LEU A 111 -8.62 -12.61 2.66
N TYR A 112 -8.40 -12.16 1.42
CA TYR A 112 -8.40 -13.05 0.27
C TYR A 112 -7.37 -12.64 -0.79
N ALA A 113 -6.98 -13.61 -1.63
CA ALA A 113 -6.16 -13.35 -2.80
C ALA A 113 -7.05 -12.95 -3.98
N GLY A 114 -6.72 -11.85 -4.65
CA GLY A 114 -7.48 -11.34 -5.79
C GLY A 114 -6.87 -10.11 -6.43
N GLU A 115 -7.33 -9.79 -7.64
CA GLU A 115 -6.92 -8.58 -8.37
C GLU A 115 -7.53 -7.32 -7.73
N ALA A 116 -6.80 -6.21 -7.83
CA ALA A 116 -7.21 -4.94 -7.22
C ALA A 116 -8.49 -4.35 -7.83
N ASP A 117 -8.75 -4.61 -9.12
CA ASP A 117 -9.96 -4.15 -9.83
C ASP A 117 -11.16 -5.07 -9.63
N ALA A 118 -10.97 -6.24 -9.01
CA ALA A 118 -12.00 -7.26 -8.79
C ALA A 118 -12.35 -7.44 -7.30
N ILE A 119 -12.08 -6.46 -6.44
CA ILE A 119 -12.41 -6.55 -5.02
C ILE A 119 -13.92 -6.66 -4.80
N ASP A 120 -14.32 -7.53 -3.87
CA ASP A 120 -15.72 -7.65 -3.44
C ASP A 120 -16.15 -6.38 -2.68
N THR A 121 -17.20 -5.73 -3.11
CA THR A 121 -17.72 -4.49 -2.54
C THR A 121 -18.99 -4.67 -1.69
N ALA A 122 -19.45 -5.90 -1.47
CA ALA A 122 -20.65 -6.18 -0.69
C ALA A 122 -20.49 -5.72 0.77
N GLN A 123 -19.36 -6.05 1.40
CA GLN A 123 -19.05 -5.57 2.73
C GLN A 123 -18.41 -4.17 2.66
N LYS A 124 -18.94 -3.22 3.43
CA LYS A 124 -18.47 -1.83 3.45
C LYS A 124 -17.54 -1.56 4.63
N TYR A 125 -16.68 -0.56 4.43
CA TYR A 125 -15.69 -0.09 5.40
C TYR A 125 -15.75 1.43 5.52
N ASP A 126 -15.35 1.97 6.68
CA ASP A 126 -15.30 3.42 6.90
C ASP A 126 -14.23 4.07 6.04
N ALA A 127 -13.12 3.34 5.81
CA ALA A 127 -12.09 3.74 4.89
C ALA A 127 -11.54 2.55 4.08
N VAL A 128 -11.07 2.85 2.86
CA VAL A 128 -10.33 1.90 2.01
C VAL A 128 -9.03 2.56 1.60
N PHE A 129 -7.91 1.86 1.70
CA PHE A 129 -6.63 2.43 1.32
C PHE A 129 -5.74 1.44 0.58
N THR A 130 -4.68 1.97 -0.02
CA THR A 130 -3.58 1.21 -0.61
C THR A 130 -2.25 1.87 -0.24
N ASN A 131 -1.19 1.10 -0.09
CA ASN A 131 0.13 1.60 0.27
C ASN A 131 1.21 0.92 -0.58
N GLY A 132 1.87 1.70 -1.45
CA GLY A 132 2.95 1.21 -2.31
C GLY A 132 2.50 0.20 -3.37
N VAL A 133 1.28 0.33 -3.91
CA VAL A 133 0.68 -0.63 -4.86
C VAL A 133 0.44 -0.03 -6.24
N LEU A 134 -0.01 1.22 -6.33
CA LEU A 134 -0.49 1.81 -7.58
C LEU A 134 0.56 1.80 -8.70
N HIS A 135 1.83 1.91 -8.35
CA HIS A 135 2.92 1.89 -9.34
C HIS A 135 3.16 0.52 -9.99
N TYR A 136 2.55 -0.57 -9.49
CA TYR A 136 2.57 -1.90 -10.12
C TYR A 136 1.42 -2.15 -11.09
N LEU A 137 0.45 -1.22 -11.16
CA LEU A 137 -0.68 -1.33 -12.06
C LEU A 137 -0.24 -1.15 -13.52
N PRO A 138 -0.94 -1.77 -14.48
CA PRO A 138 -0.50 -1.77 -15.88
C PRO A 138 -0.64 -0.40 -16.55
N ASP A 139 -1.67 0.37 -16.24
CA ASP A 139 -1.99 1.67 -16.83
C ASP A 139 -3.00 2.47 -16.00
N LEU A 140 -3.25 3.73 -16.40
CA LEU A 140 -4.19 4.63 -15.73
C LEU A 140 -5.66 4.15 -15.83
N GLY A 141 -6.05 3.49 -16.92
CA GLY A 141 -7.41 2.95 -17.06
C GLY A 141 -7.68 1.84 -16.04
N TYR A 142 -6.72 0.93 -15.84
CA TYR A 142 -6.81 -0.08 -14.79
C TYR A 142 -6.83 0.57 -13.39
N ALA A 143 -6.01 1.59 -13.17
CA ALA A 143 -5.99 2.35 -11.91
C ALA A 143 -7.34 3.02 -11.62
N GLU A 144 -8.01 3.56 -12.63
CA GLU A 144 -9.36 4.12 -12.50
C GLU A 144 -10.38 3.07 -12.08
N HIS A 145 -10.35 1.86 -12.66
CA HIS A 145 -11.21 0.75 -12.22
C HIS A 145 -10.94 0.38 -10.76
N VAL A 146 -9.68 0.34 -10.33
CA VAL A 146 -9.34 0.10 -8.92
C VAL A 146 -9.95 1.19 -8.03
N LEU A 147 -9.81 2.47 -8.39
CA LEU A 147 -10.39 3.59 -7.63
C LEU A 147 -11.92 3.48 -7.54
N LEU A 148 -12.59 3.12 -8.62
CA LEU A 148 -14.05 2.90 -8.62
C LEU A 148 -14.45 1.79 -7.64
N ARG A 149 -13.71 0.68 -7.62
CA ARG A 149 -13.97 -0.40 -6.66
C ARG A 149 -13.69 0.02 -5.22
N MET A 150 -12.61 0.81 -4.96
CA MET A 150 -12.35 1.38 -3.64
C MET A 150 -13.46 2.34 -3.22
N LEU A 151 -13.95 3.17 -4.13
CA LEU A 151 -15.08 4.08 -3.89
C LEU A 151 -16.37 3.31 -3.56
N GLU A 152 -16.67 2.24 -4.29
CA GLU A 152 -17.82 1.39 -3.98
C GLU A 152 -17.67 0.70 -2.61
N LYS A 153 -16.46 0.31 -2.21
CA LYS A 153 -16.21 -0.42 -0.97
C LYS A 153 -16.22 0.48 0.27
N THR A 154 -15.88 1.77 0.14
CA THR A 154 -15.86 2.71 1.28
C THR A 154 -17.18 3.44 1.47
N THR A 155 -17.50 3.77 2.74
CA THR A 155 -18.55 4.72 3.11
C THR A 155 -18.01 6.12 3.42
N GLY A 156 -16.68 6.30 3.58
CA GLY A 156 -16.09 7.56 4.04
C GLY A 156 -14.86 7.97 3.24
N ALA A 157 -13.70 7.40 3.52
CA ALA A 157 -12.42 7.88 3.00
C ALA A 157 -11.70 6.87 2.09
N ILE A 158 -10.94 7.38 1.11
CA ILE A 158 -9.96 6.63 0.33
C ILE A 158 -8.58 7.19 0.61
N GLY A 159 -7.60 6.32 0.93
CA GLY A 159 -6.20 6.67 1.08
C GLY A 159 -5.32 6.01 0.03
N LEU A 160 -4.51 6.80 -0.65
CA LEU A 160 -3.53 6.33 -1.62
C LEU A 160 -2.16 6.76 -1.12
N ILE A 161 -1.41 5.80 -0.58
CA ILE A 161 -0.13 6.03 0.07
C ILE A 161 0.98 5.55 -0.85
N ASP A 162 2.10 6.30 -0.90
CA ASP A 162 3.27 5.95 -1.70
C ASP A 162 2.95 5.89 -3.22
N VAL A 163 2.36 6.97 -3.73
CA VAL A 163 2.00 7.12 -5.14
C VAL A 163 3.15 7.74 -5.91
N HIS A 164 3.69 7.07 -6.93
CA HIS A 164 4.77 7.59 -7.78
C HIS A 164 4.33 8.84 -8.54
N ASP A 165 5.03 9.95 -8.31
CA ASP A 165 4.72 11.27 -8.90
C ASP A 165 5.27 11.36 -10.32
N ARG A 166 4.40 11.61 -11.31
CA ARG A 166 4.79 11.79 -12.72
C ARG A 166 5.79 12.93 -12.90
N ASP A 167 5.68 13.98 -12.12
CA ASP A 167 6.57 15.14 -12.21
C ASP A 167 7.97 14.83 -11.67
N ARG A 168 8.14 13.69 -10.99
CA ARG A 168 9.42 13.21 -10.42
C ARG A 168 9.96 11.96 -11.10
N GLU A 169 9.36 11.50 -12.20
CA GLU A 169 9.74 10.27 -12.90
C GLU A 169 11.20 10.28 -13.38
N GLU A 170 11.63 11.38 -13.99
CA GLU A 170 13.01 11.51 -14.49
C GLU A 170 14.02 11.48 -13.33
N ASP A 171 13.74 12.21 -12.25
CA ASP A 171 14.59 12.26 -11.05
C ASP A 171 14.65 10.88 -10.37
N PHE A 172 13.52 10.17 -10.30
CA PHE A 172 13.45 8.78 -9.80
C PHE A 172 14.38 7.87 -10.59
N HIS A 173 14.29 7.86 -11.91
CA HIS A 173 15.14 7.03 -12.75
C HIS A 173 16.62 7.43 -12.69
N ALA A 174 16.92 8.72 -12.63
CA ALA A 174 18.29 9.22 -12.46
C ALA A 174 18.88 8.75 -11.13
N TYR A 175 18.15 8.89 -10.04
CA TYR A 175 18.56 8.39 -8.72
C TYR A 175 18.79 6.88 -8.74
N ARG A 176 17.86 6.09 -9.29
CA ARG A 176 17.97 4.63 -9.35
C ARG A 176 19.21 4.18 -10.13
N ARG A 177 19.53 4.84 -11.24
CA ARG A 177 20.75 4.56 -12.02
C ARG A 177 22.02 4.91 -11.26
N SER A 178 21.99 5.93 -10.39
CA SER A 178 23.16 6.33 -9.62
C SER A 178 23.51 5.36 -8.48
N VAL A 179 22.50 4.65 -7.93
CA VAL A 179 22.67 3.78 -6.74
C VAL A 179 22.62 2.28 -7.07
N ILE A 180 22.07 1.88 -8.22
CA ILE A 180 21.92 0.48 -8.62
C ILE A 180 22.78 0.18 -9.85
N PRO A 181 23.83 -0.64 -9.71
CA PRO A 181 24.60 -1.09 -10.87
C PRO A 181 23.70 -1.83 -11.87
N ASP A 182 23.83 -1.48 -13.15
CA ASP A 182 23.06 -2.07 -14.26
C ASP A 182 21.53 -1.99 -14.03
N TYR A 183 21.06 -0.81 -13.57
CA TYR A 183 19.64 -0.60 -13.27
C TYR A 183 18.74 -0.98 -14.45
N ASP A 184 19.02 -0.48 -15.65
CA ASP A 184 18.18 -0.69 -16.84
C ASP A 184 18.16 -2.18 -17.27
N GLY A 185 19.25 -2.92 -17.08
CA GLY A 185 19.30 -4.36 -17.31
C GLY A 185 18.52 -5.16 -16.29
N ARG A 186 18.71 -4.85 -15.00
CA ARG A 186 18.03 -5.54 -13.88
C ARG A 186 16.52 -5.38 -13.88
N TYR A 187 16.03 -4.19 -14.29
CA TYR A 187 14.60 -3.85 -14.29
C TYR A 187 13.95 -3.93 -15.67
N LYS A 188 14.65 -4.51 -16.66
CA LYS A 188 14.11 -4.70 -18.01
C LYS A 188 12.80 -5.48 -17.99
N GLY A 189 11.73 -4.83 -18.47
CA GLY A 189 10.37 -5.38 -18.49
C GLY A 189 9.65 -5.36 -17.14
N LEU A 190 10.18 -4.60 -16.17
CA LEU A 190 9.52 -4.23 -14.93
C LEU A 190 9.30 -2.71 -14.95
N SER A 191 8.15 -2.26 -15.44
CA SER A 191 7.79 -0.84 -15.45
C SER A 191 7.07 -0.45 -14.16
N ASN A 192 7.26 0.80 -13.75
CA ASN A 192 6.44 1.44 -12.73
C ASN A 192 5.51 2.44 -13.41
N LEU A 193 4.28 2.54 -12.90
CA LEU A 193 3.32 3.55 -13.32
C LEU A 193 3.52 4.82 -12.48
N PHE A 194 3.61 5.96 -13.13
CA PHE A 194 3.70 7.27 -12.49
C PHE A 194 2.41 8.06 -12.76
N PHE A 195 1.92 8.74 -11.74
CA PHE A 195 0.62 9.38 -11.76
C PHE A 195 0.76 10.91 -11.79
N PRO A 196 0.12 11.60 -12.75
CA PRO A 196 -0.10 13.03 -12.62
C PRO A 196 -1.16 13.27 -11.53
N ARG A 197 -1.01 14.30 -10.70
CA ARG A 197 -1.98 14.62 -9.63
C ARG A 197 -3.37 14.92 -10.20
N SER A 198 -3.44 15.48 -11.40
CA SER A 198 -4.69 15.75 -12.11
C SER A 198 -5.55 14.49 -12.33
N PHE A 199 -4.96 13.30 -12.45
CA PHE A 199 -5.69 12.04 -12.55
C PHE A 199 -6.61 11.82 -11.32
N PHE A 200 -6.09 12.09 -10.13
CA PHE A 200 -6.87 11.96 -8.89
C PHE A 200 -7.82 13.14 -8.66
N GLU A 201 -7.42 14.36 -9.08
CA GLU A 201 -8.29 15.56 -9.02
C GLU A 201 -9.51 15.41 -9.92
N ASP A 202 -9.33 14.87 -11.13
CA ASP A 202 -10.42 14.62 -12.08
C ASP A 202 -11.35 13.50 -11.54
N PHE A 203 -10.78 12.43 -10.97
CA PHE A 203 -11.56 11.37 -10.32
C PHE A 203 -12.38 11.93 -9.14
N ALA A 204 -11.74 12.69 -8.25
CA ALA A 204 -12.41 13.27 -7.10
C ALA A 204 -13.56 14.21 -7.50
N ARG A 205 -13.34 15.05 -8.53
CA ARG A 205 -14.36 15.95 -9.09
C ARG A 205 -15.53 15.18 -9.70
N ALA A 206 -15.24 14.10 -10.45
CA ALA A 206 -16.28 13.30 -11.10
C ALA A 206 -17.18 12.54 -10.09
N HIS A 207 -16.71 12.36 -8.85
CA HIS A 207 -17.40 11.61 -7.82
C HIS A 207 -17.76 12.43 -6.57
N ASP A 208 -17.75 13.77 -6.68
CA ASP A 208 -18.10 14.69 -5.60
C ASP A 208 -17.33 14.42 -4.29
N MET A 209 -16.01 14.21 -4.43
CA MET A 209 -15.13 13.97 -3.28
C MET A 209 -14.19 15.17 -3.04
N ARG A 210 -13.96 15.49 -1.78
CA ARG A 210 -12.87 16.39 -1.38
C ARG A 210 -11.54 15.66 -1.45
N ILE A 211 -10.51 16.28 -2.01
CA ILE A 211 -9.17 15.70 -2.19
C ILE A 211 -8.09 16.50 -1.45
N VAL A 212 -7.10 15.81 -0.89
CA VAL A 212 -5.92 16.39 -0.25
C VAL A 212 -4.68 15.59 -0.63
N PHE A 213 -3.63 16.27 -1.05
CA PHE A 213 -2.30 15.68 -1.26
C PHE A 213 -1.38 16.03 -0.08
N THR A 214 -0.55 15.08 0.34
CA THR A 214 0.52 15.29 1.32
C THR A 214 1.84 14.71 0.81
N PRO A 215 3.00 15.29 1.19
CA PRO A 215 4.28 14.66 0.91
C PRO A 215 4.41 13.37 1.72
N MET A 216 5.18 12.41 1.20
CA MET A 216 5.61 11.25 1.98
C MET A 216 6.64 11.68 3.03
N GLN A 217 6.31 11.50 4.31
CA GLN A 217 7.17 11.91 5.43
C GLN A 217 7.82 10.72 6.17
N LEU A 218 7.97 9.57 5.50
CA LEU A 218 8.59 8.39 6.09
C LEU A 218 10.11 8.57 6.17
N ARG A 219 10.64 8.78 7.37
CA ARG A 219 12.08 9.00 7.61
C ARG A 219 12.89 7.76 7.23
N GLY A 220 13.97 7.95 6.48
CA GLY A 220 14.81 6.85 5.99
C GLY A 220 14.29 6.18 4.71
N TYR A 221 13.14 6.59 4.21
CA TYR A 221 12.59 6.03 2.98
C TYR A 221 13.19 6.71 1.75
N TRP A 222 14.04 5.99 1.03
CA TRP A 222 14.76 6.53 -0.15
C TRP A 222 13.81 7.05 -1.24
N ASN A 223 12.59 6.48 -1.35
CA ASN A 223 11.62 6.85 -2.38
C ASN A 223 10.78 8.10 -2.02
N ALA A 224 10.85 8.57 -0.77
CA ALA A 224 10.03 9.69 -0.30
C ALA A 224 10.07 10.95 -1.19
N PRO A 225 11.21 11.35 -1.81
CA PRO A 225 11.25 12.52 -2.69
C PRO A 225 10.51 12.36 -4.03
N PHE A 226 10.14 11.14 -4.41
CA PHE A 226 9.59 10.80 -5.72
C PHE A 226 8.11 10.38 -5.66
N VAL A 227 7.51 10.45 -4.48
CA VAL A 227 6.15 10.01 -4.23
C VAL A 227 5.34 11.04 -3.44
N PHE A 228 4.04 10.90 -3.47
CA PHE A 228 3.11 11.64 -2.63
C PHE A 228 2.04 10.71 -2.05
N ASN A 229 1.30 11.21 -1.06
CA ASN A 229 0.07 10.58 -0.58
C ASN A 229 -1.13 11.38 -1.06
N CYS A 230 -2.24 10.70 -1.31
CA CYS A 230 -3.50 11.31 -1.72
C CYS A 230 -4.64 10.75 -0.86
N PHE A 231 -5.46 11.64 -0.33
CA PHE A 231 -6.63 11.28 0.46
C PHE A 231 -7.87 11.91 -0.15
N MET A 232 -8.92 11.10 -0.32
CA MET A 232 -10.20 11.54 -0.84
C MET A 232 -11.31 11.21 0.16
N TYR A 233 -12.27 12.13 0.33
CA TYR A 233 -13.32 12.03 1.34
C TYR A 233 -14.67 12.26 0.70
N ARG A 234 -15.65 11.44 1.03
CA ARG A 234 -17.06 11.72 0.72
C ARG A 234 -17.50 12.94 1.54
N GLU A 235 -18.23 13.85 0.90
CA GLU A 235 -18.86 15.00 1.56
C GLU A 235 -20.26 14.63 2.08
#